data_91f7f5b065f30cbc10c6f051e341fd6c
#
_entry.id   91f7f5b065f30cbc10c6f051e341fd6c
#
_cell.length_a   1.000
_cell.length_b   1.000
_cell.length_c   1.000
_cell.angle_alpha   90.00
_cell.angle_beta   90.00
_cell.angle_gamma   90.00
#
_symmetry.space_group_name_H-M   'P 1'
#
loop_
_entity.id
_entity.type
_entity.pdbx_description
1 polymer ?
#
loop_
_entity_poly.entity_id
_entity_poly.type
_entity_poly.pdbx_seq_one_letter_code
_entity_poly.pdbx_strand_id
1 'polypeptide(L)'
;MEEKTADEIAAIFSAAGDSVTLINTAKTSDETDAEYKDKIKRNVEHLETIKAYKKTDDTTSIWTSEDFTAIDKAVVDGKKVYS
;
A
#
# COMPACT_ATOMS: atom_id res chain seq x y z
N MET A 1 21.99 -8.21 -8.75
CA MET A 1 20.66 -7.62 -8.64
C MET A 1 20.77 -6.10 -8.71
N GLU A 2 19.85 -5.47 -9.42
CA GLU A 2 19.91 -4.03 -9.60
C GLU A 2 19.50 -3.29 -8.32
N GLU A 3 20.26 -2.25 -8.01
CA GLU A 3 19.92 -1.39 -6.90
C GLU A 3 18.74 -0.50 -7.27
N LYS A 4 17.83 -0.29 -6.33
CA LYS A 4 16.76 0.70 -6.51
C LYS A 4 17.37 2.09 -6.37
N THR A 5 17.07 2.95 -7.33
CA THR A 5 17.53 4.34 -7.28
C THR A 5 16.71 5.12 -6.25
N ALA A 6 17.20 6.29 -5.86
CA ALA A 6 16.47 7.16 -4.94
C ALA A 6 15.10 7.54 -5.53
N ASP A 7 15.03 7.76 -6.84
CA ASP A 7 13.78 8.10 -7.52
C ASP A 7 12.80 6.93 -7.48
N GLU A 8 13.27 5.71 -7.66
CA GLU A 8 12.43 4.53 -7.58
C GLU A 8 11.88 4.33 -6.18
N ILE A 9 12.71 4.52 -5.15
CA ILE A 9 12.28 4.42 -3.75
C ILE A 9 11.25 5.50 -3.45
N ALA A 10 11.48 6.73 -3.89
CA ALA A 10 10.52 7.82 -3.69
C ALA A 10 9.18 7.51 -4.37
N ALA A 11 9.19 6.92 -5.56
CA ALA A 11 7.97 6.52 -6.26
C ALA A 11 7.21 5.42 -5.49
N ILE A 12 7.93 4.48 -4.89
CA ILE A 12 7.32 3.42 -4.07
C ILE A 12 6.64 4.03 -2.84
N PHE A 13 7.31 4.96 -2.14
CA PHE A 13 6.73 5.65 -1.00
C PHE A 13 5.49 6.46 -1.39
N SER A 14 5.55 7.17 -2.52
CA SER A 14 4.42 7.94 -3.01
C SER A 14 3.22 7.04 -3.32
N ALA A 15 3.45 5.93 -4.01
CA ALA A 15 2.41 4.97 -4.35
C ALA A 15 1.80 4.34 -3.09
N ALA A 16 2.63 4.04 -2.09
CA ALA A 16 2.14 3.50 -0.82
C ALA A 16 1.24 4.51 -0.10
N GLY A 17 1.65 5.77 -0.07
CA GLY A 17 0.85 6.85 0.53
C GLY A 17 -0.50 7.00 -0.16
N ASP A 18 -0.51 6.93 -1.48
CA ASP A 18 -1.74 7.00 -2.27
C ASP A 18 -2.66 5.82 -1.95
N SER A 19 -2.12 4.62 -1.85
CA SER A 19 -2.91 3.42 -1.51
C SER A 19 -3.50 3.51 -0.11
N VAL A 20 -2.72 3.96 0.86
CA VAL A 20 -3.22 4.17 2.23
C VAL A 20 -4.34 5.19 2.23
N THR A 21 -4.19 6.29 1.51
CA THR A 21 -5.21 7.34 1.40
C THR A 21 -6.49 6.79 0.77
N LEU A 22 -6.38 6.02 -0.30
CA LEU A 22 -7.54 5.40 -0.96
C LEU A 22 -8.28 4.45 -0.04
N ILE A 23 -7.55 3.63 0.71
CA ILE A 23 -8.16 2.69 1.66
C ILE A 23 -8.91 3.45 2.76
N ASN A 24 -8.38 4.58 3.20
CA ASN A 24 -9.00 5.39 4.26
C ASN A 24 -10.09 6.32 3.75
N THR A 25 -10.33 6.39 2.43
CA THR A 25 -11.35 7.23 1.84
C THR A 25 -12.69 6.49 1.85
N ALA A 26 -13.73 7.13 2.36
CA ALA A 26 -15.06 6.54 2.40
C ALA A 26 -15.62 6.35 0.99
N LYS A 27 -16.50 5.36 0.85
CA LYS A 27 -17.24 5.11 -0.39
C LYS A 27 -18.01 6.38 -0.79
N THR A 28 -17.92 6.75 -2.07
CA THR A 28 -18.67 7.89 -2.61
C THR A 28 -20.05 7.42 -3.10
N SER A 29 -20.95 8.38 -3.31
CA SER A 29 -22.28 8.07 -3.82
C SER A 29 -22.26 7.58 -5.27
N ASP A 30 -21.18 7.85 -6.00
CA ASP A 30 -21.04 7.44 -7.39
C ASP A 30 -20.52 6.02 -7.54
N GLU A 31 -20.03 5.42 -6.46
CA GLU A 31 -19.47 4.06 -6.48
C GLU A 31 -20.51 3.04 -6.06
N THR A 32 -20.53 1.88 -6.73
CA THR A 32 -21.30 0.75 -6.21
C THR A 32 -20.49 0.07 -5.12
N ASP A 33 -21.14 -0.76 -4.31
CA ASP A 33 -20.44 -1.52 -3.27
C ASP A 33 -19.36 -2.42 -3.88
N ALA A 34 -19.64 -3.05 -5.01
CA ALA A 34 -18.68 -3.91 -5.70
C ALA A 34 -17.47 -3.12 -6.18
N GLU A 35 -17.68 -1.93 -6.75
CA GLU A 35 -16.61 -1.08 -7.21
C GLU A 35 -15.73 -0.61 -6.05
N TYR A 36 -16.34 -0.21 -4.96
CA TYR A 36 -15.61 0.23 -3.78
C TYR A 36 -14.78 -0.91 -3.19
N LYS A 37 -15.37 -2.08 -3.02
CA LYS A 37 -14.66 -3.25 -2.50
C LYS A 37 -13.49 -3.66 -3.39
N ASP A 38 -13.68 -3.63 -4.71
CA ASP A 38 -12.62 -3.95 -5.65
C ASP A 38 -11.45 -2.94 -5.55
N LYS A 39 -11.78 -1.65 -5.46
CA LYS A 39 -10.78 -0.60 -5.30
C LYS A 39 -9.95 -0.82 -4.03
N ILE A 40 -10.61 -1.08 -2.92
CA ILE A 40 -9.93 -1.32 -1.65
C ILE A 40 -9.06 -2.57 -1.73
N LYS A 41 -9.59 -3.64 -2.30
CA LYS A 41 -8.85 -4.90 -2.45
C LYS A 41 -7.56 -4.70 -3.25
N ARG A 42 -7.64 -4.00 -4.37
CA ARG A 42 -6.46 -3.74 -5.22
C ARG A 42 -5.41 -2.95 -4.47
N ASN A 43 -5.82 -1.97 -3.68
CA ASN A 43 -4.88 -1.18 -2.90
C ASN A 43 -4.28 -1.97 -1.75
N VAL A 44 -5.04 -2.84 -1.11
CA VAL A 44 -4.53 -3.75 -0.08
C VAL A 44 -3.48 -4.69 -0.68
N GLU A 45 -3.78 -5.30 -1.82
CA GLU A 45 -2.85 -6.20 -2.49
C GLU A 45 -1.57 -5.48 -2.92
N HIS A 46 -1.69 -4.23 -3.39
CA HIS A 46 -0.55 -3.40 -3.72
C HIS A 46 0.34 -3.17 -2.50
N LEU A 47 -0.24 -2.79 -1.37
CA LEU A 47 0.52 -2.57 -0.14
C LEU A 47 1.21 -3.85 0.34
N GLU A 48 0.52 -4.98 0.27
CA GLU A 48 1.11 -6.26 0.65
C GLU A 48 2.31 -6.61 -0.24
N THR A 49 2.22 -6.30 -1.52
CA THR A 49 3.31 -6.53 -2.47
C THR A 49 4.53 -5.66 -2.15
N ILE A 50 4.31 -4.36 -1.96
CA ILE A 50 5.42 -3.42 -1.76
C ILE A 50 6.07 -3.55 -0.37
N LYS A 51 5.38 -4.11 0.60
CA LYS A 51 5.98 -4.39 1.91
C LYS A 51 7.21 -5.29 1.82
N ALA A 52 7.25 -6.13 0.81
CA ALA A 52 8.36 -7.06 0.60
C ALA A 52 9.57 -6.43 -0.08
N TYR A 53 9.45 -5.19 -0.54
CA TYR A 53 10.54 -4.53 -1.24
C TYR A 53 11.73 -4.26 -0.32
N LYS A 54 12.92 -4.47 -0.85
CA LYS A 54 14.18 -4.30 -0.12
C LYS A 54 15.02 -3.22 -0.77
N LYS A 55 15.99 -2.72 -0.01
CA LYS A 55 17.03 -1.85 -0.54
C LYS A 55 18.01 -2.66 -1.38
N THR A 56 19.06 -1.99 -1.79
CA THR A 56 20.05 -2.51 -2.74
C THR A 56 20.67 -3.84 -2.37
N ASP A 57 20.75 -4.15 -1.08
CA ASP A 57 21.37 -5.38 -0.59
C ASP A 57 20.39 -6.54 -0.43
N ASP A 58 19.12 -6.32 -0.75
CA ASP A 58 18.05 -7.29 -0.62
C ASP A 58 17.79 -7.79 0.80
N THR A 59 18.51 -7.28 1.78
CA THR A 59 18.34 -7.72 3.17
C THR A 59 17.70 -6.64 4.04
N THR A 60 17.81 -5.38 3.61
CA THR A 60 17.30 -4.27 4.37
C THR A 60 16.01 -3.74 3.74
N SER A 61 14.92 -3.74 4.52
CA SER A 61 13.66 -3.18 4.06
C SER A 61 13.82 -1.69 3.75
N ILE A 62 13.09 -1.21 2.75
CA ILE A 62 13.02 0.23 2.47
C ILE A 62 12.11 0.96 3.46
N TRP A 63 11.36 0.21 4.27
CA TRP A 63 10.34 0.74 5.19
C TRP A 63 10.88 0.84 6.60
N THR A 64 10.52 1.93 7.30
CA THR A 64 10.79 2.06 8.74
C THR A 64 9.71 1.32 9.53
N SER A 65 9.91 1.19 10.85
CA SER A 65 8.88 0.60 11.72
C SER A 65 7.57 1.37 11.66
N GLU A 66 7.65 2.70 11.58
CA GLU A 66 6.45 3.55 11.48
C GLU A 66 5.73 3.32 10.16
N ASP A 67 6.48 3.18 9.07
CA ASP A 67 5.90 2.88 7.76
C ASP A 67 5.17 1.55 7.78
N PHE A 68 5.78 0.51 8.35
CA PHE A 68 5.13 -0.80 8.47
C PHE A 68 3.86 -0.72 9.29
N THR A 69 3.85 0.05 10.38
CA THR A 69 2.66 0.21 11.20
C THR A 69 1.53 0.85 10.40
N ALA A 70 1.82 1.89 9.64
CA ALA A 70 0.80 2.57 8.81
C ALA A 70 0.29 1.66 7.71
N ILE A 71 1.17 0.93 7.03
CA ILE A 71 0.81 0.01 5.95
C ILE A 71 -0.05 -1.14 6.51
N ASP A 72 0.37 -1.74 7.61
CA ASP A 72 -0.36 -2.85 8.23
C ASP A 72 -1.75 -2.43 8.68
N LYS A 73 -1.87 -1.24 9.26
CA LYS A 73 -3.17 -0.70 9.65
C LYS A 73 -4.09 -0.54 8.46
N ALA A 74 -3.58 0.02 7.37
CA ALA A 74 -4.36 0.20 6.14
C ALA A 74 -4.78 -1.15 5.56
N VAL A 75 -3.88 -2.14 5.56
CA VAL A 75 -4.18 -3.49 5.07
C VAL A 75 -5.29 -4.13 5.91
N VAL A 76 -5.18 -4.05 7.23
CA VAL A 76 -6.20 -4.60 8.13
C VAL A 76 -7.55 -3.92 7.92
N ASP A 77 -7.55 -2.59 7.88
CA ASP A 77 -8.78 -1.81 7.68
C ASP A 77 -9.40 -2.10 6.31
N GLY A 78 -8.58 -2.20 5.28
CA GLY A 78 -9.05 -2.54 3.93
C GLY A 78 -9.67 -3.92 3.86
N LYS A 79 -9.03 -4.91 4.48
CA LYS A 79 -9.57 -6.28 4.49
C LYS A 79 -10.93 -6.36 5.13
N LYS A 80 -11.22 -5.53 6.12
CA LYS A 80 -12.56 -5.47 6.74
C LYS A 80 -13.63 -5.01 5.78
N VAL A 81 -13.26 -4.25 4.76
CA VAL A 81 -14.21 -3.70 3.78
C VAL A 81 -14.71 -4.80 2.83
N TYR A 82 -13.81 -5.68 2.38
CA TYR A 82 -14.16 -6.66 1.34
C TYR A 82 -14.18 -8.11 1.83
N SER A 83 -13.89 -8.34 3.08
CA SER A 83 -13.93 -9.71 3.65
C SER A 83 -15.27 -10.05 4.31
#